data_75c86160e156f05dabf345c59747fa23
#
_entry.id   75c86160e156f05dabf345c59747fa23
#
_cell.length_a   1.000
_cell.length_b   1.000
_cell.length_c   1.000
_cell.angle_alpha   90.00
_cell.angle_beta   90.00
_cell.angle_gamma   90.00
#
_symmetry.space_group_name_H-M   'P 1'
#
loop_
_entity.id
_entity.type
_entity.pdbx_description
1 polymer ?
#
loop_
_entity_poly.entity_id
_entity_poly.type
_entity_poly.pdbx_seq_one_letter_code
_entity_poly.pdbx_strand_id
1 'polypeptide(L)'
;KNTNRQNTLDSNLSAIDSTCNYTAKMNGTSASAPMVSGVAALVLEANPNLSYRDVKYILATTATRNHPNQPAVTLADGRTLVPGWTVNAANRAYSNWYGFGVVNAARAVQVAENFQSLGPLLDTGWRTTTRTVAIGNTSAAAARLTFQLANGARNIESVQLGFRVNHSNTRQLQFVLVSPSGTRSVVQPAFTAIGSGTNGVQRNFTNWDLLSSNAFLDASAT
;
A
#
# COMPACT_ATOMS: atom_id res chain seq x y z
N LYS A 1 20.52 23.01 21.22
CA LYS A 1 20.71 21.68 21.83
C LYS A 1 20.29 21.74 23.30
N ASN A 2 19.42 20.82 23.77
CA ASN A 2 19.12 20.72 25.20
C ASN A 2 20.17 19.83 25.86
N THR A 3 21.14 20.43 26.52
CA THR A 3 22.28 19.75 27.15
C THR A 3 21.88 18.85 28.34
N ASN A 4 20.62 18.91 28.78
CA ASN A 4 20.14 18.15 29.93
C ASN A 4 19.39 16.86 29.59
N ARG A 5 19.24 16.52 28.30
CA ARG A 5 18.59 15.27 27.86
C ARG A 5 19.39 14.69 26.69
N GLN A 6 20.20 13.69 27.00
CA GLN A 6 20.67 12.79 25.96
C GLN A 6 19.50 11.94 25.46
N ASN A 7 19.13 12.08 24.20
CA ASN A 7 18.28 11.13 23.53
C ASN A 7 19.16 10.09 22.80
N THR A 8 18.58 8.99 22.40
CA THR A 8 19.30 7.90 21.69
C THR A 8 19.92 8.33 20.36
N LEU A 9 19.46 9.42 19.76
CA LEU A 9 20.00 9.98 18.52
C LEU A 9 21.27 10.80 18.79
N ASP A 10 21.38 11.43 19.97
CA ASP A 10 22.53 12.24 20.37
C ASP A 10 23.68 11.40 20.98
N SER A 11 23.44 10.12 21.28
CA SER A 11 24.41 9.24 21.94
C SER A 11 25.47 8.64 21.02
N ASN A 12 25.33 8.81 19.71
CA ASN A 12 26.27 8.26 18.74
C ASN A 12 27.30 9.32 18.32
N LEU A 13 28.38 9.42 19.06
CA LEU A 13 29.58 10.12 18.63
C LEU A 13 30.04 9.55 17.30
N SER A 14 30.06 10.35 16.24
CA SER A 14 30.62 9.99 14.95
C SER A 14 31.89 10.76 14.69
N ALA A 15 32.76 10.25 13.82
CA ALA A 15 33.93 10.97 13.36
C ALA A 15 33.58 12.29 12.66
N ILE A 16 32.33 12.46 12.22
CA ILE A 16 31.84 13.64 11.53
C ILE A 16 31.35 14.71 12.52
N ASP A 17 30.89 14.31 13.72
CA ASP A 17 30.41 15.24 14.74
C ASP A 17 30.70 14.72 16.14
N SER A 18 31.81 15.18 16.70
CA SER A 18 32.23 14.86 18.06
C SER A 18 31.41 15.56 19.14
N THR A 19 30.60 16.54 18.77
CA THR A 19 29.79 17.36 19.69
C THR A 19 28.34 16.88 19.78
N CYS A 20 27.99 15.80 19.08
CA CYS A 20 26.65 15.22 19.05
C CYS A 20 25.56 16.21 18.60
N ASN A 21 25.83 17.11 17.67
CA ASN A 21 24.85 18.01 17.09
C ASN A 21 24.07 17.35 15.94
N TYR A 22 24.66 16.33 15.33
CA TYR A 22 24.10 15.58 14.22
C TYR A 22 24.16 14.09 14.50
N THR A 23 23.29 13.32 13.85
CA THR A 23 23.36 11.87 13.88
C THR A 23 23.79 11.32 12.52
N ALA A 24 24.74 10.39 12.52
CA ALA A 24 25.14 9.65 11.33
C ALA A 24 24.32 8.35 11.16
N LYS A 25 23.47 8.01 12.12
CA LYS A 25 22.71 6.76 12.15
C LYS A 25 21.23 7.06 12.34
N MET A 26 20.53 7.20 11.24
CA MET A 26 19.07 7.24 11.22
C MET A 26 18.56 6.31 10.14
N ASN A 27 17.69 5.38 10.52
CA ASN A 27 17.07 4.41 9.62
C ASN A 27 15.59 4.24 9.91
N GLY A 28 14.94 3.46 9.07
CA GLY A 28 13.53 3.15 9.18
C GLY A 28 12.64 4.09 8.36
N THR A 29 11.37 3.72 8.27
CA THR A 29 10.34 4.48 7.51
C THR A 29 10.11 5.87 8.07
N SER A 30 10.40 6.09 9.36
CA SER A 30 10.36 7.41 10.00
C SER A 30 11.39 8.40 9.45
N ALA A 31 12.45 7.92 8.80
CA ALA A 31 13.40 8.76 8.06
C ALA A 31 12.93 9.00 6.62
N SER A 32 12.29 8.01 6.01
CA SER A 32 11.83 8.10 4.61
C SER A 32 10.60 8.99 4.44
N ALA A 33 9.66 8.95 5.39
CA ALA A 33 8.42 9.72 5.31
C ALA A 33 8.65 11.24 5.19
N PRO A 34 9.49 11.91 6.01
CA PRO A 34 9.75 13.34 5.87
C PRO A 34 10.47 13.70 4.56
N MET A 35 11.27 12.80 3.98
CA MET A 35 11.85 13.04 2.65
C MET A 35 10.74 13.12 1.58
N VAL A 36 9.76 12.22 1.62
CA VAL A 36 8.60 12.28 0.71
C VAL A 36 7.75 13.52 0.98
N SER A 37 7.60 13.93 2.24
CA SER A 37 6.92 15.18 2.59
C SER A 37 7.62 16.41 2.00
N GLY A 38 8.95 16.42 2.02
CA GLY A 38 9.75 17.46 1.36
C GLY A 38 9.53 17.51 -0.15
N VAL A 39 9.47 16.34 -0.80
CA VAL A 39 9.14 16.28 -2.24
C VAL A 39 7.72 16.76 -2.52
N ALA A 40 6.76 16.42 -1.66
CA ALA A 40 5.39 16.92 -1.78
C ALA A 40 5.33 18.46 -1.66
N ALA A 41 6.14 19.06 -0.80
CA ALA A 41 6.25 20.52 -0.69
C ALA A 41 6.79 21.14 -1.99
N LEU A 42 7.82 20.56 -2.60
CA LEU A 42 8.34 21.02 -3.90
C LEU A 42 7.31 20.88 -5.03
N VAL A 43 6.53 19.80 -5.02
CA VAL A 43 5.42 19.60 -5.98
C VAL A 43 4.35 20.67 -5.82
N LEU A 44 4.00 21.04 -4.60
CA LEU A 44 3.02 22.09 -4.30
C LEU A 44 3.58 23.50 -4.56
N GLU A 45 4.89 23.71 -4.42
CA GLU A 45 5.54 24.95 -4.83
C GLU A 45 5.47 25.13 -6.35
N ALA A 46 5.71 24.06 -7.10
CA ALA A 46 5.62 24.09 -8.57
C ALA A 46 4.19 24.33 -9.07
N ASN A 47 3.19 23.84 -8.34
CA ASN A 47 1.78 24.06 -8.67
C ASN A 47 0.91 24.11 -7.40
N PRO A 48 0.66 25.31 -6.85
CA PRO A 48 -0.10 25.47 -5.60
C PRO A 48 -1.59 25.08 -5.68
N ASN A 49 -2.12 24.87 -6.88
CA ASN A 49 -3.53 24.51 -7.09
C ASN A 49 -3.80 23.00 -6.98
N LEU A 50 -2.76 22.19 -6.74
CA LEU A 50 -2.89 20.75 -6.63
C LEU A 50 -3.62 20.35 -5.33
N SER A 51 -4.54 19.42 -5.47
CA SER A 51 -5.15 18.73 -4.33
C SER A 51 -4.22 17.63 -3.77
N TYR A 52 -4.54 17.11 -2.58
CA TYR A 52 -3.81 15.96 -2.01
C TYR A 52 -3.86 14.72 -2.93
N ARG A 53 -4.94 14.56 -3.69
CA ARG A 53 -5.09 13.48 -4.67
C ARG A 53 -4.15 13.65 -5.85
N ASP A 54 -4.00 14.88 -6.33
CA ASP A 54 -3.07 15.20 -7.41
C ASP A 54 -1.63 14.91 -7.00
N VAL A 55 -1.24 15.33 -5.79
CA VAL A 55 0.08 15.04 -5.24
C VAL A 55 0.31 13.52 -5.14
N LYS A 56 -0.66 12.76 -4.59
CA LYS A 56 -0.60 11.30 -4.53
C LYS A 56 -0.45 10.68 -5.93
N TYR A 57 -1.23 11.15 -6.89
CA TYR A 57 -1.18 10.68 -8.27
C TYR A 57 0.18 10.95 -8.90
N ILE A 58 0.70 12.17 -8.77
CA ILE A 58 2.01 12.57 -9.29
C ILE A 58 3.10 11.69 -8.69
N LEU A 59 3.15 11.56 -7.37
CA LEU A 59 4.15 10.74 -6.68
C LEU A 59 4.08 9.28 -7.13
N ALA A 60 2.89 8.70 -7.22
CA ALA A 60 2.71 7.31 -7.63
C ALA A 60 3.13 7.05 -9.09
N THR A 61 2.81 7.99 -9.99
CA THR A 61 3.06 7.82 -11.43
C THR A 61 4.48 8.20 -11.86
N THR A 62 5.18 8.98 -11.05
CA THR A 62 6.56 9.39 -11.30
C THR A 62 7.61 8.58 -10.56
N ALA A 63 7.19 7.74 -9.60
CA ALA A 63 8.09 6.88 -8.84
C ALA A 63 8.95 5.99 -9.74
N THR A 64 10.17 5.74 -9.30
CA THR A 64 11.11 4.87 -10.00
C THR A 64 11.10 3.49 -9.37
N ARG A 65 10.84 2.46 -10.17
CA ARG A 65 10.86 1.09 -9.71
C ARG A 65 12.28 0.69 -9.30
N ASN A 66 12.45 0.36 -8.04
CA ASN A 66 13.68 -0.19 -7.49
C ASN A 66 13.58 -1.72 -7.37
N HIS A 67 14.71 -2.41 -7.30
CA HIS A 67 14.75 -3.87 -7.24
C HIS A 67 13.76 -4.55 -8.22
N PRO A 68 13.88 -4.30 -9.54
CA PRO A 68 12.88 -4.72 -10.52
C PRO A 68 12.67 -6.24 -10.56
N ASN A 69 13.66 -7.00 -10.11
CA ASN A 69 13.67 -8.46 -10.06
C ASN A 69 13.35 -9.01 -8.65
N GLN A 70 12.71 -8.21 -7.79
CA GLN A 70 12.29 -8.70 -6.47
C GLN A 70 11.47 -9.98 -6.63
N PRO A 71 11.94 -11.14 -6.11
CA PRO A 71 11.19 -12.38 -6.24
C PRO A 71 9.93 -12.37 -5.39
N ALA A 72 8.92 -13.11 -5.82
CA ALA A 72 7.77 -13.40 -5.00
C ALA A 72 8.15 -14.37 -3.87
N VAL A 73 7.49 -14.24 -2.73
CA VAL A 73 7.52 -15.27 -1.67
C VAL A 73 6.42 -16.27 -1.97
N THR A 74 6.81 -17.51 -2.21
CA THR A 74 5.89 -18.61 -2.53
C THR A 74 5.97 -19.72 -1.50
N LEU A 75 4.87 -20.41 -1.31
CA LEU A 75 4.84 -21.66 -0.53
C LEU A 75 5.33 -22.85 -1.35
N ALA A 76 5.63 -23.95 -0.68
CA ALA A 76 6.06 -25.21 -1.34
C ALA A 76 4.98 -25.76 -2.31
N ASP A 77 3.71 -25.42 -2.09
CA ASP A 77 2.60 -25.79 -2.96
C ASP A 77 2.40 -24.84 -4.16
N GLY A 78 3.32 -23.88 -4.38
CA GLY A 78 3.30 -22.93 -5.47
C GLY A 78 2.43 -21.70 -5.24
N ARG A 79 1.71 -21.58 -4.12
CA ARG A 79 0.92 -20.38 -3.83
C ARG A 79 1.80 -19.19 -3.52
N THR A 80 1.52 -18.07 -4.15
CA THR A 80 2.20 -16.80 -3.86
C THR A 80 1.64 -16.20 -2.58
N LEU A 81 2.49 -16.03 -1.57
CA LEU A 81 2.15 -15.30 -0.34
C LEU A 81 2.28 -13.79 -0.54
N VAL A 82 3.41 -13.36 -1.04
CA VAL A 82 3.68 -11.95 -1.31
C VAL A 82 4.26 -11.86 -2.72
N PRO A 83 3.60 -11.21 -3.65
CA PRO A 83 4.16 -10.97 -4.99
C PRO A 83 5.36 -10.02 -4.87
N GLY A 84 6.32 -10.13 -5.77
CA GLY A 84 7.42 -9.17 -5.89
C GLY A 84 6.89 -7.83 -6.40
N TRP A 85 6.80 -7.69 -7.71
CA TRP A 85 6.12 -6.58 -8.36
C TRP A 85 4.88 -7.10 -9.09
N THR A 86 3.76 -6.44 -8.87
CA THR A 86 2.52 -6.64 -9.65
C THR A 86 2.41 -5.51 -10.65
N VAL A 87 2.30 -5.83 -11.93
CA VAL A 87 1.95 -4.86 -12.95
C VAL A 87 0.47 -5.03 -13.23
N ASN A 88 -0.29 -3.97 -13.05
CA ASN A 88 -1.73 -3.98 -13.23
C ASN A 88 -2.13 -3.72 -14.69
N ALA A 89 -3.41 -3.80 -15.01
CA ALA A 89 -3.90 -3.62 -16.37
C ALA A 89 -3.71 -2.20 -16.92
N ALA A 90 -3.52 -1.21 -16.06
CA ALA A 90 -3.13 0.14 -16.44
C ALA A 90 -1.61 0.32 -16.64
N ASN A 91 -0.85 -0.78 -16.70
CA ASN A 91 0.60 -0.81 -16.81
C ASN A 91 1.31 -0.03 -15.67
N ARG A 92 0.73 -0.09 -14.46
CA ARG A 92 1.33 0.49 -13.25
C ARG A 92 1.89 -0.62 -12.38
N ALA A 93 3.16 -0.46 -11.99
CA ALA A 93 3.80 -1.41 -11.08
C ALA A 93 3.53 -1.02 -9.63
N TYR A 94 3.24 -2.02 -8.81
CA TYR A 94 3.10 -1.89 -7.36
C TYR A 94 3.73 -3.09 -6.66
N SER A 95 4.32 -2.85 -5.51
CA SER A 95 4.92 -3.90 -4.68
C SER A 95 4.50 -3.72 -3.22
N ASN A 96 4.17 -4.82 -2.55
CA ASN A 96 3.94 -4.78 -1.10
C ASN A 96 5.22 -4.44 -0.31
N TRP A 97 6.41 -4.57 -0.94
CA TRP A 97 7.70 -4.24 -0.35
C TRP A 97 8.07 -2.76 -0.55
N TYR A 98 7.75 -2.20 -1.71
CA TYR A 98 8.30 -0.92 -2.17
C TYR A 98 7.22 0.10 -2.57
N GLY A 99 5.93 -0.21 -2.40
CA GLY A 99 4.84 0.64 -2.89
C GLY A 99 4.92 0.84 -4.41
N PHE A 100 4.85 2.07 -4.87
CA PHE A 100 5.05 2.43 -6.28
C PHE A 100 6.52 2.55 -6.69
N GLY A 101 7.44 2.50 -5.72
CA GLY A 101 8.88 2.64 -5.92
C GLY A 101 9.51 3.79 -5.15
N VAL A 102 10.72 4.13 -5.52
CA VAL A 102 11.45 5.28 -4.94
C VAL A 102 10.90 6.57 -5.52
N VAL A 103 10.66 7.54 -4.65
CA VAL A 103 10.21 8.88 -5.05
C VAL A 103 11.25 9.53 -5.97
N ASN A 104 10.77 10.14 -7.05
CA ASN A 104 11.60 10.88 -8.00
C ASN A 104 11.20 12.36 -7.97
N ALA A 105 11.91 13.15 -7.18
CA ALA A 105 11.59 14.55 -6.95
C ALA A 105 11.61 15.37 -8.26
N ALA A 106 12.64 15.22 -9.07
CA ALA A 106 12.77 15.97 -10.32
C ALA A 106 11.61 15.70 -11.26
N ARG A 107 11.26 14.42 -11.46
CA ARG A 107 10.15 14.04 -12.33
C ARG A 107 8.79 14.46 -11.75
N ALA A 108 8.63 14.39 -10.43
CA ALA A 108 7.40 14.80 -9.77
C ALA A 108 7.15 16.30 -9.94
N VAL A 109 8.16 17.13 -9.74
CA VAL A 109 8.11 18.58 -9.92
C VAL A 109 7.82 18.93 -11.39
N GLN A 110 8.53 18.32 -12.32
CA GLN A 110 8.32 18.53 -13.76
C GLN A 110 6.88 18.22 -14.20
N VAL A 111 6.30 17.14 -13.67
CA VAL A 111 4.91 16.79 -13.97
C VAL A 111 3.95 17.78 -13.31
N ALA A 112 4.24 18.24 -12.09
CA ALA A 112 3.39 19.16 -11.36
C ALA A 112 3.18 20.51 -12.04
N GLU A 113 4.22 21.05 -12.69
CA GLU A 113 4.19 22.38 -13.37
C GLU A 113 3.00 22.54 -14.31
N ASN A 114 2.65 21.49 -15.05
CA ASN A 114 1.58 21.54 -16.04
C ASN A 114 0.45 20.53 -15.75
N PHE A 115 0.38 20.02 -14.50
CA PHE A 115 -0.61 19.03 -14.15
C PHE A 115 -2.01 19.65 -14.09
N GLN A 116 -2.93 19.05 -14.83
CA GLN A 116 -4.34 19.38 -14.72
C GLN A 116 -4.95 18.59 -13.56
N SER A 117 -5.52 19.28 -12.58
CA SER A 117 -6.10 18.66 -11.41
C SER A 117 -7.13 17.60 -11.78
N LEU A 118 -7.09 16.50 -11.06
CA LEU A 118 -8.06 15.43 -11.18
C LEU A 118 -9.46 15.95 -10.85
N GLY A 119 -10.45 15.52 -11.59
CA GLY A 119 -11.84 15.84 -11.31
C GLY A 119 -12.27 15.34 -9.92
N PRO A 120 -13.52 15.61 -9.51
CA PRO A 120 -14.03 15.20 -8.21
C PRO A 120 -13.85 13.70 -7.94
N LEU A 121 -13.50 13.35 -6.71
CA LEU A 121 -13.46 11.95 -6.28
C LEU A 121 -14.88 11.38 -6.30
N LEU A 122 -15.02 10.24 -6.94
CA LEU A 122 -16.23 9.44 -6.82
C LEU A 122 -16.01 8.36 -5.75
N ASP A 123 -16.65 8.54 -4.61
CA ASP A 123 -16.75 7.49 -3.60
C ASP A 123 -18.02 6.68 -3.85
N THR A 124 -17.86 5.37 -4.06
CA THR A 124 -18.98 4.47 -4.31
C THR A 124 -19.74 4.11 -3.04
N GLY A 125 -19.25 4.52 -1.88
CA GLY A 125 -19.71 4.06 -0.58
C GLY A 125 -19.51 2.56 -0.37
N TRP A 126 -19.85 2.09 0.82
CA TRP A 126 -19.76 0.67 1.15
C TRP A 126 -20.82 -0.16 0.43
N ARG A 127 -20.39 -1.24 -0.20
CA ARG A 127 -21.24 -2.29 -0.74
C ARG A 127 -21.13 -3.51 0.17
N THR A 128 -22.20 -3.89 0.82
CA THR A 128 -22.20 -4.98 1.80
C THR A 128 -22.96 -6.17 1.29
N THR A 129 -22.57 -7.35 1.75
CA THR A 129 -23.30 -8.59 1.54
C THR A 129 -23.43 -9.34 2.86
N THR A 130 -24.57 -9.96 3.09
CA THR A 130 -24.80 -10.89 4.20
C THR A 130 -24.50 -12.34 3.81
N ARG A 131 -24.11 -12.57 2.54
CA ARG A 131 -23.80 -13.91 2.05
C ARG A 131 -22.60 -14.48 2.79
N THR A 132 -22.78 -15.64 3.38
CA THR A 132 -21.72 -16.43 4.00
C THR A 132 -21.24 -17.48 3.00
N VAL A 133 -19.92 -17.62 2.88
CA VAL A 133 -19.27 -18.64 2.06
C VAL A 133 -18.32 -19.46 2.92
N ALA A 134 -18.34 -20.78 2.71
CA ALA A 134 -17.41 -21.66 3.39
C ALA A 134 -15.99 -21.47 2.85
N ILE A 135 -15.00 -21.47 3.74
CA ILE A 135 -13.58 -21.39 3.36
C ILE A 135 -13.06 -22.81 3.30
N GLY A 136 -12.62 -23.24 2.13
CA GLY A 136 -12.03 -24.56 1.94
C GLY A 136 -10.56 -24.60 2.35
N ASN A 137 -10.05 -25.84 2.50
CA ASN A 137 -8.68 -26.09 2.96
C ASN A 137 -7.61 -26.02 1.84
N THR A 138 -8.01 -25.76 0.61
CA THR A 138 -7.11 -25.72 -0.55
C THR A 138 -7.36 -24.46 -1.38
N SER A 139 -6.38 -24.08 -2.18
CA SER A 139 -6.53 -22.96 -3.13
C SER A 139 -7.62 -23.21 -4.18
N ALA A 140 -7.87 -24.48 -4.55
CA ALA A 140 -8.94 -24.85 -5.47
C ALA A 140 -10.33 -24.65 -4.87
N ALA A 141 -10.45 -24.71 -3.54
CA ALA A 141 -11.69 -24.48 -2.79
C ALA A 141 -11.77 -23.06 -2.19
N ALA A 142 -11.11 -22.08 -2.82
CA ALA A 142 -11.13 -20.71 -2.36
C ALA A 142 -12.56 -20.14 -2.32
N ALA A 143 -12.94 -19.57 -1.20
CA ALA A 143 -14.19 -18.82 -1.09
C ALA A 143 -14.11 -17.55 -1.97
N ARG A 144 -15.16 -17.29 -2.74
CA ARG A 144 -15.25 -16.13 -3.62
C ARG A 144 -16.52 -15.35 -3.36
N LEU A 145 -16.37 -14.06 -3.17
CA LEU A 145 -17.48 -13.10 -3.17
C LEU A 145 -17.21 -12.07 -4.28
N THR A 146 -18.26 -11.77 -5.04
CA THR A 146 -18.18 -10.79 -6.13
C THR A 146 -19.09 -9.63 -5.78
N PHE A 147 -18.58 -8.42 -5.93
CA PHE A 147 -19.33 -7.18 -5.77
C PHE A 147 -19.39 -6.47 -7.11
N GLN A 148 -20.57 -6.01 -7.47
CA GLN A 148 -20.76 -5.16 -8.64
C GLN A 148 -20.83 -3.71 -8.19
N LEU A 149 -19.97 -2.88 -8.77
CA LEU A 149 -20.00 -1.45 -8.59
C LEU A 149 -20.76 -0.84 -9.76
N ALA A 150 -21.98 -0.38 -9.49
CA ALA A 150 -22.80 0.26 -10.51
C ALA A 150 -22.27 1.68 -10.73
N ASN A 151 -21.65 2.05 -11.82
CA ASN A 151 -21.46 3.47 -12.21
C ASN A 151 -20.39 3.69 -13.28
N GLY A 152 -20.40 2.89 -14.32
CA GLY A 152 -19.57 3.12 -15.52
C GLY A 152 -18.07 2.92 -15.27
N ALA A 153 -17.32 2.93 -16.34
CA ALA A 153 -15.87 2.78 -16.29
C ALA A 153 -15.23 3.98 -15.59
N ARG A 154 -14.43 3.72 -14.57
CA ARG A 154 -13.67 4.70 -13.80
C ARG A 154 -12.26 4.16 -13.57
N ASN A 155 -11.33 5.06 -13.31
CA ASN A 155 -10.00 4.68 -12.85
C ASN A 155 -10.02 4.50 -11.33
N ILE A 156 -9.55 3.36 -10.86
CA ILE A 156 -9.50 3.03 -9.43
C ILE A 156 -8.32 3.77 -8.78
N GLU A 157 -8.57 4.52 -7.73
CA GLU A 157 -7.48 5.08 -6.91
C GLU A 157 -7.14 4.20 -5.71
N SER A 158 -8.15 3.63 -5.09
CA SER A 158 -7.99 2.68 -3.98
C SER A 158 -9.28 1.90 -3.78
N VAL A 159 -9.15 0.76 -3.13
CA VAL A 159 -10.29 -0.07 -2.71
C VAL A 159 -10.15 -0.36 -1.23
N GLN A 160 -11.21 -0.10 -0.48
CA GLN A 160 -11.33 -0.54 0.90
C GLN A 160 -12.12 -1.85 0.95
N LEU A 161 -11.67 -2.79 1.76
CA LEU A 161 -12.28 -4.09 1.93
C LEU A 161 -12.52 -4.35 3.41
N GLY A 162 -13.80 -4.39 3.81
CA GLY A 162 -14.21 -4.79 5.15
C GLY A 162 -14.73 -6.22 5.15
N PHE A 163 -14.34 -7.04 6.12
CA PHE A 163 -14.81 -8.41 6.19
C PHE A 163 -14.98 -8.92 7.63
N ARG A 164 -15.81 -9.93 7.75
CA ARG A 164 -16.02 -10.72 8.96
C ARG A 164 -15.66 -12.17 8.67
N VAL A 165 -14.87 -12.78 9.53
CA VAL A 165 -14.40 -14.15 9.37
C VAL A 165 -14.58 -14.91 10.67
N ASN A 166 -15.09 -16.14 10.56
CA ASN A 166 -15.08 -17.14 11.61
C ASN A 166 -14.17 -18.30 11.17
N HIS A 167 -13.02 -18.45 11.81
CA HIS A 167 -12.03 -19.47 11.48
C HIS A 167 -11.22 -19.85 12.70
N SER A 168 -10.82 -21.12 12.81
CA SER A 168 -10.05 -21.62 13.96
C SER A 168 -8.65 -21.03 14.05
N ASN A 169 -8.05 -20.65 12.93
CA ASN A 169 -6.75 -20.00 12.87
C ASN A 169 -6.68 -19.06 11.66
N THR A 170 -7.00 -17.80 11.88
CA THR A 170 -7.07 -16.77 10.83
C THR A 170 -5.71 -16.44 10.22
N ARG A 171 -4.60 -16.78 10.87
CA ARG A 171 -3.25 -16.63 10.28
C ARG A 171 -3.05 -17.50 9.04
N GLN A 172 -3.81 -18.60 8.90
CA GLN A 172 -3.74 -19.47 7.74
C GLN A 172 -4.48 -18.91 6.51
N LEU A 173 -5.25 -17.85 6.70
CA LEU A 173 -6.03 -17.25 5.64
C LEU A 173 -5.21 -16.26 4.82
N GLN A 174 -5.46 -16.27 3.52
CA GLN A 174 -4.98 -15.27 2.58
C GLN A 174 -6.18 -14.58 1.94
N PHE A 175 -6.14 -13.26 1.86
CA PHE A 175 -7.17 -12.48 1.19
C PHE A 175 -6.60 -11.87 -0.08
N VAL A 176 -7.28 -12.12 -1.19
CA VAL A 176 -6.90 -11.61 -2.50
C VAL A 176 -8.08 -10.85 -3.08
N LEU A 177 -7.85 -9.60 -3.40
CA LEU A 177 -8.76 -8.77 -4.16
C LEU A 177 -8.43 -8.88 -5.65
N VAL A 178 -9.44 -9.03 -6.49
CA VAL A 178 -9.26 -9.10 -7.95
C VAL A 178 -10.08 -7.99 -8.59
N SER A 179 -9.42 -7.12 -9.36
CA SER A 179 -10.11 -6.07 -10.11
C SER A 179 -10.90 -6.64 -11.29
N PRO A 180 -11.84 -5.90 -11.88
CA PRO A 180 -12.51 -6.29 -13.13
C PRO A 180 -11.52 -6.62 -14.26
N SER A 181 -10.41 -5.89 -14.35
CA SER A 181 -9.35 -6.11 -15.33
C SER A 181 -8.42 -7.29 -15.00
N GLY A 182 -8.69 -8.04 -13.92
CA GLY A 182 -7.92 -9.22 -13.53
C GLY A 182 -6.70 -8.94 -12.65
N THR A 183 -6.39 -7.70 -12.29
CA THR A 183 -5.30 -7.38 -11.37
C THR A 183 -5.55 -8.01 -10.02
N ARG A 184 -4.59 -8.84 -9.58
CA ARG A 184 -4.64 -9.54 -8.28
C ARG A 184 -3.84 -8.80 -7.23
N SER A 185 -4.50 -8.44 -6.15
CA SER A 185 -3.91 -7.80 -4.98
C SER A 185 -3.95 -8.76 -3.79
N VAL A 186 -2.81 -9.20 -3.31
CA VAL A 186 -2.73 -9.92 -2.04
C VAL A 186 -2.80 -8.87 -0.94
N VAL A 187 -4.01 -8.62 -0.43
CA VAL A 187 -4.25 -7.60 0.60
C VAL A 187 -3.84 -8.10 1.99
N GLN A 188 -3.89 -9.41 2.18
CA GLN A 188 -3.44 -10.08 3.37
C GLN A 188 -2.74 -11.39 3.01
N PRO A 189 -1.43 -11.51 3.19
CA PRO A 189 -0.72 -12.77 3.07
C PRO A 189 -1.11 -13.74 4.19
N ALA A 190 -1.13 -15.05 3.89
CA ALA A 190 -1.21 -16.04 4.95
C ALA A 190 0.00 -15.92 5.91
N PHE A 191 -0.16 -16.43 7.12
CA PHE A 191 0.82 -16.37 8.21
C PHE A 191 1.11 -14.97 8.76
N THR A 192 0.36 -13.97 8.33
CA THR A 192 0.38 -12.64 8.93
C THR A 192 -0.45 -12.65 10.21
N ALA A 193 0.10 -12.08 11.28
CA ALA A 193 -0.67 -11.85 12.50
C ALA A 193 -1.63 -10.68 12.30
N ILE A 194 -2.92 -10.92 12.51
CA ILE A 194 -3.95 -9.90 12.48
C ILE A 194 -4.47 -9.72 13.90
N GLY A 195 -4.26 -8.54 14.49
CA GLY A 195 -4.69 -8.20 15.84
C GLY A 195 -3.86 -8.84 16.97
N SER A 196 -4.23 -8.54 18.18
CA SER A 196 -3.56 -8.98 19.41
C SER A 196 -4.19 -10.25 19.98
N GLY A 197 -3.94 -11.40 19.36
CA GLY A 197 -4.29 -12.68 19.98
C GLY A 197 -3.14 -13.18 20.87
N THR A 198 -3.45 -13.69 22.06
CA THR A 198 -2.48 -14.42 22.88
C THR A 198 -2.00 -15.65 22.10
N ASN A 199 -0.70 -15.82 21.95
CA ASN A 199 -0.06 -16.90 21.17
C ASN A 199 -0.29 -16.85 19.64
N GLY A 200 -0.69 -15.71 19.08
CA GLY A 200 -0.80 -15.52 17.63
C GLY A 200 -1.94 -16.31 16.97
N VAL A 201 -2.86 -16.86 17.73
CA VAL A 201 -4.07 -17.52 17.24
C VAL A 201 -5.23 -16.56 17.37
N GLN A 202 -5.72 -16.08 16.23
CA GLN A 202 -6.97 -15.32 16.15
C GLN A 202 -8.05 -16.17 15.54
N ARG A 203 -9.22 -16.19 16.17
CA ARG A 203 -10.32 -17.06 15.75
C ARG A 203 -11.40 -16.35 14.97
N ASN A 204 -11.64 -15.08 15.23
CA ASN A 204 -12.73 -14.34 14.59
C ASN A 204 -12.31 -12.89 14.35
N PHE A 205 -12.71 -12.33 13.21
CA PHE A 205 -12.65 -10.90 12.97
C PHE A 205 -14.04 -10.32 12.78
N THR A 206 -14.21 -9.13 13.29
CA THR A 206 -15.33 -8.26 12.97
C THR A 206 -14.77 -6.89 12.60
N ASN A 207 -15.27 -6.33 11.49
CA ASN A 207 -14.91 -4.99 11.01
C ASN A 207 -13.40 -4.79 10.81
N TRP A 208 -12.78 -5.68 10.04
CA TRP A 208 -11.40 -5.52 9.62
C TRP A 208 -11.37 -4.82 8.27
N ASP A 209 -10.81 -3.62 8.24
CA ASP A 209 -10.71 -2.83 7.03
C ASP A 209 -9.28 -2.89 6.48
N LEU A 210 -9.18 -3.27 5.21
CA LEU A 210 -7.93 -3.28 4.45
C LEU A 210 -8.02 -2.31 3.28
N LEU A 211 -6.91 -1.68 2.96
CA LEU A 211 -6.76 -0.79 1.83
C LEU A 211 -5.86 -1.42 0.77
N SER A 212 -6.29 -1.36 -0.48
CA SER A 212 -5.49 -1.81 -1.62
C SER A 212 -5.30 -0.69 -2.65
N SER A 213 -4.06 -0.52 -3.10
CA SER A 213 -3.68 0.36 -4.20
C SER A 213 -3.09 -0.39 -5.41
N ASN A 214 -3.07 -1.72 -5.39
CA ASN A 214 -2.47 -2.52 -6.47
C ASN A 214 -3.18 -2.32 -7.81
N ALA A 215 -4.48 -2.04 -7.79
CA ALA A 215 -5.28 -1.75 -8.98
C ALA A 215 -5.31 -0.26 -9.33
N PHE A 216 -4.32 0.54 -8.89
CA PHE A 216 -4.26 1.97 -9.15
C PHE A 216 -4.32 2.28 -10.63
N LEU A 217 -5.30 3.08 -11.05
CA LEU A 217 -5.67 3.43 -12.42
C LEU A 217 -6.26 2.30 -13.27
N ASP A 218 -6.45 1.08 -12.77
CA ASP A 218 -7.24 0.07 -13.47
C ASP A 218 -8.67 0.58 -13.71
N ALA A 219 -9.28 0.14 -14.80
CA ALA A 219 -10.70 0.38 -15.01
C ALA A 219 -11.54 -0.37 -13.98
N SER A 220 -12.56 0.27 -13.44
CA SER A 220 -13.49 -0.32 -12.48
C SER A 220 -14.58 -1.19 -13.13
N ALA A 221 -14.70 -1.11 -14.46
CA ALA A 221 -15.59 -1.93 -15.29
C ALA A 221 -14.90 -2.22 -16.63
N THR A 222 -15.19 -3.37 -17.20
CA THR A 222 -14.79 -3.77 -18.57
C THR A 222 -16.03 -3.81 -19.44
#